data_0fca9a8dfeb9d9643f2dcf8cdc6d43f9
#
_entry.id   0fca9a8dfeb9d9643f2dcf8cdc6d43f9
#
_cell.length_a   1.000
_cell.length_b   1.000
_cell.length_c   1.000
_cell.angle_alpha   90.00
_cell.angle_beta   90.00
_cell.angle_gamma   90.00
#
_symmetry.space_group_name_H-M   'P 1'
#
loop_
_entity.id
_entity.type
_entity.pdbx_description
1 polymer ?
#
loop_
_entity_poly.entity_id
_entity_poly.type
_entity_poly.pdbx_seq_one_letter_code
_entity_poly.pdbx_strand_id
1 'polypeptide(L)'
;MKKIAFLFLLVSSVAFAQMREQEVDTTETKYLIIEGDSIPKTSIDLEEVMLLHKLKFNNNEERRRYLILRRKTIKVYPYAKLAAIRLDTLNVRLGRMEKKRDRKRYAKKIQKYIEGEFSEELKKLTRTEGQILIKLIHRQTGKTTFELIKELRNGWRAFWFNNTASLFNISLKREFDPHNVEEDYLIEDILQRQFQSGTLERQKSAVEFDFYELTEKWMPSKKKKTANAISN
;
A
#
# COMPACT_ATOMS: atom_id res chain seq x y z
N MET A 1 -55.26 42.66 -15.35
CA MET A 1 -54.06 42.58 -14.50
C MET A 1 -53.51 41.15 -14.31
N LYS A 2 -54.35 40.14 -14.09
CA LYS A 2 -53.89 38.75 -13.89
C LYS A 2 -53.22 38.12 -15.11
N LYS A 3 -53.60 38.46 -16.36
CA LYS A 3 -53.00 37.94 -17.61
C LYS A 3 -51.61 38.48 -17.91
N ILE A 4 -51.32 39.74 -17.47
CA ILE A 4 -50.01 40.36 -17.65
C ILE A 4 -49.00 39.80 -16.64
N ALA A 5 -49.43 39.46 -15.42
CA ALA A 5 -48.59 38.80 -14.42
C ALA A 5 -48.18 37.39 -14.86
N PHE A 6 -49.05 36.66 -15.57
CA PHE A 6 -48.75 35.34 -16.09
C PHE A 6 -47.73 35.36 -17.24
N LEU A 7 -47.79 36.39 -18.06
CA LEU A 7 -46.80 36.58 -19.15
C LEU A 7 -45.40 36.90 -18.62
N PHE A 8 -45.33 37.69 -17.51
CA PHE A 8 -44.07 38.02 -16.87
C PHE A 8 -43.43 36.78 -16.20
N LEU A 9 -44.22 35.88 -15.66
CA LEU A 9 -43.77 34.65 -15.04
C LEU A 9 -43.20 33.62 -16.09
N LEU A 10 -43.79 33.66 -17.29
CA LEU A 10 -43.31 32.82 -18.39
C LEU A 10 -42.01 33.29 -19.04
N VAL A 11 -41.79 34.62 -19.06
CA VAL A 11 -40.52 35.21 -19.53
C VAL A 11 -39.38 35.02 -18.54
N SER A 12 -39.64 35.00 -17.22
CA SER A 12 -38.62 34.75 -16.21
C SER A 12 -38.11 33.30 -16.19
N SER A 13 -38.97 32.33 -16.62
CA SER A 13 -38.51 30.91 -16.70
C SER A 13 -37.57 30.61 -17.86
N VAL A 14 -37.63 31.42 -18.93
CA VAL A 14 -36.71 31.27 -20.09
C VAL A 14 -35.31 31.85 -19.80
N ALA A 15 -35.22 32.86 -18.92
CA ALA A 15 -33.95 33.49 -18.57
C ALA A 15 -33.02 32.62 -17.70
N PHE A 16 -33.54 31.59 -17.02
CA PHE A 16 -32.72 30.65 -16.21
C PHE A 16 -32.21 29.43 -16.98
N ALA A 17 -32.62 29.26 -18.24
CA ALA A 17 -32.17 28.14 -19.06
C ALA A 17 -30.90 28.40 -19.88
N GLN A 18 -30.35 29.61 -19.81
CA GLN A 18 -29.09 29.96 -20.50
C GLN A 18 -28.03 30.25 -19.46
N MET A 19 -27.02 29.44 -19.54
CA MET A 19 -25.66 29.51 -18.98
C MET A 19 -25.38 28.40 -17.95
N ARG A 20 -25.37 27.21 -18.44
CA ARG A 20 -24.34 26.25 -18.07
C ARG A 20 -23.42 26.12 -19.27
N GLU A 21 -22.60 27.13 -19.48
CA GLU A 21 -21.41 27.01 -20.27
C GLU A 21 -20.61 25.89 -19.63
N GLN A 22 -20.62 24.71 -20.24
CA GLN A 22 -19.55 23.76 -20.00
C GLN A 22 -18.28 24.51 -20.42
N GLU A 23 -17.45 24.87 -19.43
CA GLU A 23 -16.04 25.06 -19.67
C GLU A 23 -15.54 23.75 -20.33
N VAL A 24 -15.60 23.74 -21.65
CA VAL A 24 -14.77 22.84 -22.43
C VAL A 24 -13.37 23.29 -22.12
N ASP A 25 -12.68 22.50 -21.30
CA ASP A 25 -11.25 22.60 -21.07
C ASP A 25 -10.56 22.44 -22.44
N THR A 26 -10.52 23.56 -23.18
CA THR A 26 -9.70 23.68 -24.38
C THR A 26 -8.25 23.79 -23.91
N THR A 27 -7.73 22.72 -23.35
CA THR A 27 -6.29 22.47 -23.43
C THR A 27 -5.98 22.45 -24.93
N GLU A 28 -5.46 23.57 -25.43
CA GLU A 28 -4.92 23.64 -26.78
C GLU A 28 -3.87 22.55 -26.92
N THR A 29 -4.29 21.40 -27.45
CA THR A 29 -3.39 20.33 -27.82
C THR A 29 -2.52 20.84 -28.94
N LYS A 30 -1.33 21.37 -28.59
CA LYS A 30 -0.32 21.75 -29.56
C LYS A 30 0.13 20.49 -30.27
N TYR A 31 -0.07 20.44 -31.58
CA TYR A 31 0.40 19.35 -32.43
C TYR A 31 1.78 19.69 -33.00
N LEU A 32 2.68 18.71 -33.03
CA LEU A 32 3.90 18.71 -33.83
C LEU A 32 3.63 17.97 -35.13
N ILE A 33 3.88 18.61 -36.26
CA ILE A 33 3.78 17.98 -37.56
C ILE A 33 5.17 17.41 -37.91
N ILE A 34 5.28 16.10 -38.01
CA ILE A 34 6.49 15.39 -38.42
C ILE A 34 6.13 14.53 -39.62
N GLU A 35 6.75 14.82 -40.79
CA GLU A 35 6.55 14.08 -42.04
C GLU A 35 5.08 13.95 -42.50
N GLY A 36 4.22 14.94 -42.16
CA GLY A 36 2.81 14.94 -42.53
C GLY A 36 1.84 14.33 -41.49
N ASP A 37 2.36 13.72 -40.45
CA ASP A 37 1.57 13.24 -39.32
C ASP A 37 1.51 14.29 -38.19
N SER A 38 0.31 14.52 -37.66
CA SER A 38 0.08 15.42 -36.53
C SER A 38 0.12 14.65 -35.21
N ILE A 39 1.22 14.79 -34.49
CA ILE A 39 1.40 14.16 -33.18
C ILE A 39 1.04 15.18 -32.09
N PRO A 40 0.11 14.84 -31.14
CA PRO A 40 -0.21 15.74 -30.04
C PRO A 40 1.03 15.99 -29.17
N LYS A 41 1.34 17.26 -28.89
CA LYS A 41 2.47 17.66 -28.05
C LYS A 41 2.23 17.45 -26.55
N THR A 42 1.14 16.80 -26.19
CA THR A 42 0.86 16.42 -24.80
C THR A 42 1.77 15.25 -24.40
N SER A 43 2.52 15.42 -23.32
CA SER A 43 3.21 14.30 -22.69
C SER A 43 2.16 13.32 -22.19
N ILE A 44 2.16 12.11 -22.73
CA ILE A 44 1.37 11.02 -22.15
C ILE A 44 2.21 10.51 -20.99
N ASP A 45 1.73 10.70 -19.76
CA ASP A 45 2.32 10.05 -18.59
C ASP A 45 2.13 8.54 -18.75
N LEU A 46 3.19 7.87 -19.15
CA LEU A 46 3.21 6.42 -19.20
C LEU A 46 3.34 5.88 -17.77
N GLU A 47 2.54 4.89 -17.42
CA GLU A 47 2.73 4.18 -16.16
C GLU A 47 4.14 3.59 -16.12
N GLU A 48 4.85 3.83 -15.03
CA GLU A 48 6.20 3.31 -14.84
C GLU A 48 6.17 1.78 -14.83
N VAL A 49 6.79 1.16 -15.83
CA VAL A 49 6.93 -0.29 -15.92
C VAL A 49 8.24 -0.71 -15.28
N MET A 50 8.14 -1.36 -14.13
CA MET A 50 9.30 -1.91 -13.44
C MET A 50 9.77 -3.19 -14.11
N LEU A 51 11.02 -3.21 -14.60
CA LEU A 51 11.64 -4.40 -15.17
C LEU A 51 12.20 -5.28 -14.06
N LEU A 52 11.55 -6.41 -13.82
CA LEU A 52 11.97 -7.38 -12.81
C LEU A 52 12.95 -8.40 -13.41
N HIS A 53 14.10 -8.60 -12.74
CA HIS A 53 15.07 -9.59 -13.14
C HIS A 53 14.47 -11.01 -13.10
N LYS A 54 14.90 -11.86 -14.04
CA LYS A 54 14.50 -13.27 -14.04
C LYS A 54 15.07 -13.96 -12.80
N LEU A 55 14.20 -14.63 -12.03
CA LEU A 55 14.59 -15.39 -10.85
C LEU A 55 15.58 -16.50 -11.24
N LYS A 56 16.68 -16.59 -10.51
CA LYS A 56 17.67 -17.64 -10.62
C LYS A 56 17.92 -18.22 -9.24
N PHE A 57 17.94 -19.54 -9.15
CA PHE A 57 18.18 -20.26 -7.92
C PHE A 57 19.42 -21.13 -8.10
N ASN A 58 20.31 -21.15 -7.11
CA ASN A 58 21.53 -21.95 -7.16
C ASN A 58 21.23 -23.44 -6.93
N ASN A 59 20.16 -23.74 -6.19
CA ASN A 59 19.75 -25.11 -5.89
C ASN A 59 18.22 -25.21 -5.67
N ASN A 60 17.73 -26.45 -5.61
CA ASN A 60 16.31 -26.73 -5.39
C ASN A 60 15.81 -26.29 -4.01
N GLU A 61 16.68 -26.24 -3.01
CA GLU A 61 16.32 -25.83 -1.66
C GLU A 61 16.05 -24.34 -1.57
N GLU A 62 16.90 -23.52 -2.19
CA GLU A 62 16.68 -22.07 -2.31
C GLU A 62 15.38 -21.75 -3.05
N ARG A 63 15.12 -22.44 -4.16
CA ARG A 63 13.86 -22.35 -4.89
C ARG A 63 12.67 -22.71 -4.01
N ARG A 64 12.77 -23.79 -3.22
CA ARG A 64 11.70 -24.23 -2.31
C ARG A 64 11.44 -23.18 -1.23
N ARG A 65 12.49 -22.63 -0.61
CA ARG A 65 12.38 -21.54 0.40
C ARG A 65 11.68 -20.33 -0.19
N TYR A 66 12.08 -19.89 -1.38
CA TYR A 66 11.43 -18.78 -2.07
C TYR A 66 9.94 -19.05 -2.35
N LEU A 67 9.58 -20.23 -2.83
CA LEU A 67 8.18 -20.57 -3.12
C LEU A 67 7.32 -20.62 -1.84
N ILE A 68 7.90 -21.09 -0.73
CA ILE A 68 7.23 -21.06 0.58
C ILE A 68 7.02 -19.61 1.05
N LEU A 69 8.06 -18.79 0.95
CA LEU A 69 7.99 -17.36 1.29
C LEU A 69 6.95 -16.65 0.43
N ARG A 70 6.96 -16.88 -0.88
CA ARG A 70 5.99 -16.32 -1.82
C ARG A 70 4.56 -16.66 -1.42
N ARG A 71 4.25 -17.92 -1.16
CA ARG A 71 2.91 -18.35 -0.72
C ARG A 71 2.47 -17.65 0.55
N LYS A 72 3.36 -17.54 1.55
CA LYS A 72 3.07 -16.88 2.83
C LYS A 72 2.86 -15.39 2.65
N THR A 73 3.71 -14.71 1.89
CA THR A 73 3.61 -13.28 1.61
C THR A 73 2.29 -12.93 0.91
N ILE A 74 1.92 -13.67 -0.13
CA ILE A 74 0.66 -13.47 -0.86
C ILE A 74 -0.54 -13.67 0.08
N LYS A 75 -0.52 -14.71 0.92
CA LYS A 75 -1.59 -14.99 1.88
C LYS A 75 -1.77 -13.87 2.89
N VAL A 76 -0.67 -13.30 3.38
CA VAL A 76 -0.68 -12.35 4.50
C VAL A 76 -0.85 -10.90 4.06
N TYR A 77 -0.44 -10.57 2.84
CA TYR A 77 -0.44 -9.19 2.34
C TYR A 77 -1.81 -8.49 2.42
N PRO A 78 -2.96 -9.11 2.04
CA PRO A 78 -4.27 -8.46 2.16
C PRO A 78 -4.59 -8.04 3.60
N TYR A 79 -4.24 -8.88 4.58
CA TYR A 79 -4.44 -8.57 6.00
C TYR A 79 -3.53 -7.43 6.46
N ALA A 80 -2.28 -7.40 6.01
CA ALA A 80 -1.35 -6.32 6.31
C ALA A 80 -1.82 -4.99 5.73
N LYS A 81 -2.26 -4.99 4.46
CA LYS A 81 -2.80 -3.81 3.77
C LYS A 81 -3.99 -3.24 4.53
N LEU A 82 -4.95 -4.09 4.87
CA LEU A 82 -6.16 -3.67 5.57
C LEU A 82 -5.85 -3.19 7.00
N ALA A 83 -4.98 -3.89 7.72
CA ALA A 83 -4.53 -3.49 9.05
C ALA A 83 -3.84 -2.11 9.02
N ALA A 84 -2.94 -1.89 8.07
CA ALA A 84 -2.25 -0.61 7.90
C ALA A 84 -3.23 0.55 7.66
N ILE A 85 -4.15 0.40 6.69
CA ILE A 85 -5.16 1.42 6.38
C ILE A 85 -6.03 1.73 7.60
N ARG A 86 -6.47 0.70 8.35
CA ARG A 86 -7.32 0.87 9.53
C ARG A 86 -6.58 1.55 10.68
N LEU A 87 -5.34 1.15 10.94
CA LEU A 87 -4.51 1.72 11.99
C LEU A 87 -4.16 3.18 11.69
N ASP A 88 -3.79 3.51 10.45
CA ASP A 88 -3.53 4.88 10.04
C ASP A 88 -4.78 5.76 10.16
N THR A 89 -5.91 5.31 9.61
CA THR A 89 -7.20 6.00 9.73
C THR A 89 -7.59 6.23 11.19
N LEU A 90 -7.35 5.23 12.04
CA LEU A 90 -7.63 5.31 13.47
C LEU A 90 -6.77 6.40 14.15
N ASN A 91 -5.47 6.40 13.86
CA ASN A 91 -4.53 7.37 14.43
C ASN A 91 -4.87 8.80 14.00
N VAL A 92 -5.17 9.03 12.72
CA VAL A 92 -5.61 10.34 12.21
C VAL A 92 -6.90 10.82 12.92
N ARG A 93 -7.89 9.94 13.06
CA ARG A 93 -9.16 10.29 13.73
C ARG A 93 -8.98 10.55 15.23
N LEU A 94 -8.15 9.74 15.91
CA LEU A 94 -7.84 9.97 17.33
C LEU A 94 -7.10 11.27 17.53
N GLY A 95 -6.21 11.67 16.64
CA GLY A 95 -5.48 12.95 16.68
C GLY A 95 -6.42 14.16 16.60
N ARG A 96 -7.52 14.05 15.85
CA ARG A 96 -8.53 15.14 15.69
C ARG A 96 -9.51 15.25 16.86
N MET A 97 -9.56 14.27 17.76
CA MET A 97 -10.47 14.28 18.90
C MET A 97 -9.85 14.99 20.09
N GLU A 98 -10.45 16.05 20.58
CA GLU A 98 -9.96 16.81 21.75
C GLU A 98 -10.21 16.07 23.06
N LYS A 99 -11.43 15.53 23.25
CA LYS A 99 -11.86 14.94 24.52
C LYS A 99 -11.29 13.53 24.71
N LYS A 100 -10.53 13.33 25.76
CA LYS A 100 -9.94 12.04 26.15
C LYS A 100 -10.97 10.91 26.30
N ARG A 101 -12.20 11.23 26.75
CA ARG A 101 -13.30 10.26 26.88
C ARG A 101 -13.75 9.74 25.53
N ASP A 102 -13.86 10.61 24.51
CA ASP A 102 -14.32 10.24 23.18
C ASP A 102 -13.24 9.44 22.43
N ARG A 103 -11.96 9.82 22.56
CA ARG A 103 -10.83 9.00 22.10
C ARG A 103 -10.90 7.58 22.64
N LYS A 104 -11.12 7.41 23.96
CA LYS A 104 -11.20 6.09 24.60
C LYS A 104 -12.39 5.27 24.08
N ARG A 105 -13.56 5.92 23.92
CA ARG A 105 -14.78 5.28 23.40
C ARG A 105 -14.58 4.84 21.95
N TYR A 106 -14.03 5.69 21.12
CA TYR A 106 -13.77 5.43 19.71
C TYR A 106 -12.73 4.29 19.54
N ALA A 107 -11.60 4.37 20.22
CA ALA A 107 -10.58 3.32 20.19
C ALA A 107 -11.15 1.95 20.59
N LYS A 108 -11.99 1.88 21.64
CA LYS A 108 -12.65 0.64 22.07
C LYS A 108 -13.65 0.11 21.02
N LYS A 109 -14.38 1.01 20.32
CA LYS A 109 -15.31 0.63 19.26
C LYS A 109 -14.57 -0.01 18.08
N ILE A 110 -13.48 0.61 17.64
CA ILE A 110 -12.67 0.11 16.53
C ILE A 110 -11.94 -1.18 16.92
N GLN A 111 -11.42 -1.28 18.15
CA GLN A 111 -10.84 -2.51 18.66
C GLN A 111 -11.85 -3.68 18.52
N LYS A 112 -13.06 -3.50 19.04
CA LYS A 112 -14.10 -4.53 18.98
C LYS A 112 -14.47 -4.93 17.54
N TYR A 113 -14.47 -3.95 16.63
CA TYR A 113 -14.71 -4.21 15.21
C TYR A 113 -13.58 -5.06 14.59
N ILE A 114 -12.32 -4.68 14.81
CA ILE A 114 -11.16 -5.43 14.31
C ILE A 114 -11.08 -6.83 14.96
N GLU A 115 -11.39 -6.93 16.25
CA GLU A 115 -11.48 -8.22 16.94
C GLU A 115 -12.49 -9.14 16.27
N GLY A 116 -13.68 -8.65 15.94
CA GLY A 116 -14.73 -9.44 15.31
C GLY A 116 -14.38 -9.91 13.90
N GLU A 117 -13.69 -9.06 13.13
CA GLU A 117 -13.43 -9.32 11.71
C GLU A 117 -12.16 -10.15 11.47
N PHE A 118 -11.12 -9.95 12.28
CA PHE A 118 -9.80 -10.53 12.02
C PHE A 118 -9.33 -11.58 13.00
N SER A 119 -9.96 -11.74 14.19
CA SER A 119 -9.48 -12.66 15.20
C SER A 119 -9.31 -14.09 14.70
N GLU A 120 -10.30 -14.60 13.99
CA GLU A 120 -10.29 -15.98 13.51
C GLU A 120 -9.22 -16.22 12.45
N GLU A 121 -9.00 -15.24 11.57
CA GLU A 121 -7.98 -15.35 10.55
C GLU A 121 -6.56 -15.21 11.13
N LEU A 122 -6.37 -14.29 12.07
CA LEU A 122 -5.08 -14.10 12.74
C LEU A 122 -4.68 -15.32 13.57
N LYS A 123 -5.63 -15.98 14.23
CA LYS A 123 -5.39 -17.23 14.99
C LYS A 123 -4.90 -18.38 14.12
N LYS A 124 -5.28 -18.40 12.84
CA LYS A 124 -4.89 -19.44 11.87
C LYS A 124 -3.49 -19.20 11.26
N LEU A 125 -2.88 -18.04 11.51
CA LEU A 125 -1.55 -17.72 10.99
C LEU A 125 -0.48 -18.54 11.72
N THR A 126 0.45 -19.07 10.96
CA THR A 126 1.68 -19.63 11.49
C THR A 126 2.61 -18.54 12.03
N ARG A 127 3.57 -18.90 12.88
CA ARG A 127 4.57 -17.97 13.41
C ARG A 127 5.28 -17.16 12.32
N THR A 128 5.70 -17.80 11.23
CA THR A 128 6.38 -17.12 10.11
C THR A 128 5.43 -16.21 9.33
N GLU A 129 4.18 -16.60 9.14
CA GLU A 129 3.16 -15.73 8.53
C GLU A 129 2.91 -14.48 9.38
N GLY A 130 2.86 -14.63 10.70
CA GLY A 130 2.74 -13.50 11.61
C GLY A 130 3.97 -12.59 11.61
N GLN A 131 5.17 -13.14 11.46
CA GLN A 131 6.39 -12.31 11.30
C GLN A 131 6.32 -11.48 10.02
N ILE A 132 5.90 -12.06 8.91
CA ILE A 132 5.71 -11.37 7.64
C ILE A 132 4.62 -10.29 7.78
N LEU A 133 3.51 -10.59 8.46
CA LEU A 133 2.44 -9.62 8.72
C LEU A 133 2.96 -8.36 9.43
N ILE A 134 3.74 -8.53 10.50
CA ILE A 134 4.31 -7.42 11.27
C ILE A 134 5.27 -6.59 10.42
N LYS A 135 6.14 -7.22 9.66
CA LYS A 135 7.05 -6.56 8.71
C LYS A 135 6.29 -5.78 7.64
N LEU A 136 5.22 -6.36 7.08
CA LEU A 136 4.40 -5.70 6.07
C LEU A 136 3.60 -4.52 6.63
N ILE A 137 3.13 -4.58 7.88
CA ILE A 137 2.52 -3.43 8.54
C ILE A 137 3.55 -2.29 8.66
N HIS A 138 4.79 -2.58 9.06
CA HIS A 138 5.86 -1.58 9.11
C HIS A 138 6.14 -1.00 7.72
N ARG A 139 6.30 -1.86 6.70
CA ARG A 139 6.48 -1.43 5.30
C ARG A 139 5.42 -0.43 4.86
N GLN A 140 4.17 -0.65 5.23
CA GLN A 140 3.03 0.14 4.75
C GLN A 140 2.74 1.38 5.58
N THR A 141 3.20 1.45 6.83
CA THR A 141 2.90 2.55 7.76
C THR A 141 4.15 3.37 8.17
N GLY A 142 5.35 2.84 7.94
CA GLY A 142 6.60 3.43 8.45
C GLY A 142 6.75 3.33 9.97
N LYS A 143 5.81 2.67 10.66
CA LYS A 143 5.82 2.51 12.12
C LYS A 143 5.78 1.04 12.50
N THR A 144 6.50 0.68 13.54
CA THR A 144 6.42 -0.68 14.08
C THR A 144 5.02 -0.98 14.61
N THR A 145 4.61 -2.23 14.52
CA THR A 145 3.30 -2.64 15.09
C THR A 145 3.23 -2.31 16.58
N PHE A 146 4.35 -2.37 17.30
CA PHE A 146 4.42 -1.97 18.71
C PHE A 146 4.10 -0.48 18.91
N GLU A 147 4.65 0.41 18.10
CA GLU A 147 4.37 1.85 18.16
C GLU A 147 2.91 2.15 17.86
N LEU A 148 2.36 1.57 16.80
CA LEU A 148 0.95 1.71 16.45
C LEU A 148 0.02 1.27 17.59
N ILE A 149 0.33 0.16 18.26
CA ILE A 149 -0.46 -0.36 19.37
C ILE A 149 -0.27 0.48 20.64
N LYS A 150 0.93 1.02 20.87
CA LYS A 150 1.23 1.87 22.03
C LYS A 150 0.37 3.13 22.03
N GLU A 151 0.12 3.72 20.87
CA GLU A 151 -0.75 4.88 20.72
C GLU A 151 -2.22 4.57 21.06
N LEU A 152 -2.67 3.32 20.90
CA LEU A 152 -4.05 2.88 21.04
C LEU A 152 -4.47 2.47 22.46
N ARG A 153 -3.55 2.45 23.44
CA ARG A 153 -3.78 2.05 24.84
C ARG A 153 -4.23 0.58 25.10
N ASN A 154 -4.31 0.26 26.40
CA ASN A 154 -4.32 -1.05 27.05
C ASN A 154 -5.12 -2.21 26.40
N GLY A 155 -6.21 -1.97 25.70
CA GLY A 155 -7.02 -3.05 25.10
C GLY A 155 -6.39 -3.70 23.86
N TRP A 156 -5.69 -2.93 23.03
CA TRP A 156 -5.07 -3.43 21.81
C TRP A 156 -3.88 -4.35 22.07
N ARG A 157 -3.14 -4.10 23.16
CA ARG A 157 -2.07 -5.02 23.58
C ARG A 157 -2.63 -6.40 23.93
N ALA A 158 -3.72 -6.43 24.73
CA ALA A 158 -4.38 -7.68 25.09
C ALA A 158 -4.95 -8.40 23.85
N PHE A 159 -5.57 -7.67 22.93
CA PHE A 159 -6.05 -8.23 21.66
C PHE A 159 -4.94 -8.94 20.87
N TRP A 160 -3.82 -8.24 20.61
CA TRP A 160 -2.72 -8.83 19.88
C TRP A 160 -2.11 -10.02 20.60
N PHE A 161 -1.94 -9.96 21.91
CA PHE A 161 -1.42 -11.08 22.68
C PHE A 161 -2.38 -12.29 22.71
N ASN A 162 -3.68 -12.07 22.87
CA ASN A 162 -4.65 -13.16 22.96
C ASN A 162 -4.95 -13.83 21.62
N ASN A 163 -4.97 -13.07 20.52
CA ASN A 163 -5.29 -13.60 19.19
C ASN A 163 -4.07 -14.14 18.43
N THR A 164 -2.88 -13.82 18.89
CA THR A 164 -1.63 -14.29 18.30
C THR A 164 -0.89 -15.27 19.22
N ALA A 165 -1.61 -16.13 19.94
CA ALA A 165 -1.02 -17.08 20.86
C ALA A 165 0.04 -17.98 20.20
N SER A 166 -0.15 -18.35 18.91
CA SER A 166 0.88 -19.00 18.09
C SER A 166 2.05 -18.09 17.71
N LEU A 167 1.89 -16.77 17.94
CA LEU A 167 2.87 -15.75 17.63
C LEU A 167 3.65 -15.28 18.87
N PHE A 168 3.50 -15.95 20.02
CA PHE A 168 4.04 -15.55 21.34
C PHE A 168 5.53 -15.22 21.39
N ASN A 169 6.33 -15.66 20.40
CA ASN A 169 7.75 -15.34 20.29
C ASN A 169 8.06 -14.33 19.17
N ILE A 170 7.06 -13.60 18.66
CA ILE A 170 7.29 -12.61 17.62
C ILE A 170 7.42 -11.23 18.27
N SER A 171 8.53 -10.57 18.02
CA SER A 171 8.71 -9.18 18.43
C SER A 171 7.82 -8.26 17.57
N LEU A 172 6.87 -7.57 18.20
CA LEU A 172 6.06 -6.53 17.55
C LEU A 172 6.89 -5.29 17.14
N LYS A 173 8.16 -5.24 17.53
CA LYS A 173 9.13 -4.20 17.17
C LYS A 173 9.93 -4.53 15.91
N ARG A 174 9.59 -5.63 15.22
CA ARG A 174 10.28 -5.97 13.97
C ARG A 174 9.96 -4.94 12.91
N GLU A 175 11.02 -4.50 12.27
CA GLU A 175 11.00 -3.58 11.14
C GLU A 175 11.12 -4.34 9.84
N PHE A 176 10.65 -3.74 8.78
CA PHE A 176 10.91 -4.17 7.41
C PHE A 176 12.15 -3.42 6.95
N ASP A 177 13.23 -4.14 6.68
CA ASP A 177 14.52 -3.58 6.28
C ASP A 177 15.11 -4.36 5.10
N PRO A 178 14.69 -4.03 3.88
CA PRO A 178 15.17 -4.73 2.68
C PRO A 178 16.63 -4.40 2.34
N HIS A 179 17.21 -3.36 2.93
CA HIS A 179 18.62 -3.05 2.74
C HIS A 179 19.54 -4.03 3.46
N ASN A 180 19.20 -4.43 4.69
CA ASN A 180 20.10 -5.23 5.52
C ASN A 180 19.62 -6.68 5.69
N VAL A 181 18.37 -6.99 5.35
CA VAL A 181 17.77 -8.31 5.50
C VAL A 181 17.34 -8.86 4.15
N GLU A 182 18.02 -9.89 3.67
CA GLU A 182 17.74 -10.55 2.38
C GLU A 182 16.28 -11.06 2.29
N GLU A 183 15.74 -11.63 3.38
CA GLU A 183 14.34 -12.07 3.42
C GLU A 183 13.37 -10.92 3.12
N ASP A 184 13.64 -9.71 3.61
CA ASP A 184 12.78 -8.55 3.40
C ASP A 184 12.90 -8.05 1.95
N TYR A 185 14.09 -8.10 1.36
CA TYR A 185 14.24 -7.89 -0.07
C TYR A 185 13.46 -8.92 -0.89
N LEU A 186 13.53 -10.20 -0.55
CA LEU A 186 12.77 -11.24 -1.25
C LEU A 186 11.25 -11.05 -1.10
N ILE A 187 10.79 -10.59 0.06
CA ILE A 187 9.38 -10.21 0.27
C ILE A 187 9.00 -9.07 -0.68
N GLU A 188 9.85 -8.04 -0.81
CA GLU A 188 9.58 -6.93 -1.74
C GLU A 188 9.58 -7.39 -3.20
N ASP A 189 10.55 -8.19 -3.63
CA ASP A 189 10.58 -8.77 -4.98
C ASP A 189 9.29 -9.56 -5.28
N ILE A 190 8.83 -10.36 -4.32
CA ILE A 190 7.57 -11.09 -4.43
C ILE A 190 6.40 -10.12 -4.61
N LEU A 191 6.32 -9.07 -3.80
CA LEU A 191 5.24 -8.08 -3.89
C LEU A 191 5.24 -7.38 -5.25
N GLN A 192 6.40 -6.90 -5.72
CA GLN A 192 6.49 -6.22 -7.00
C GLN A 192 6.04 -7.12 -8.16
N ARG A 193 6.41 -8.41 -8.14
CA ARG A 193 5.94 -9.39 -9.12
C ARG A 193 4.42 -9.62 -9.05
N GLN A 194 3.86 -9.65 -7.85
CA GLN A 194 2.40 -9.84 -7.70
C GLN A 194 1.60 -8.58 -8.07
N PHE A 195 2.16 -7.40 -7.85
CA PHE A 195 1.57 -6.13 -8.31
C PHE A 195 1.58 -6.05 -9.84
N GLN A 196 2.70 -6.39 -10.46
CA GLN A 196 2.83 -6.40 -11.92
C GLN A 196 1.92 -7.43 -12.60
N SER A 197 1.72 -8.59 -11.97
CA SER A 197 0.79 -9.61 -12.48
C SER A 197 -0.68 -9.33 -12.19
N GLY A 198 -1.01 -8.25 -11.48
CA GLY A 198 -2.38 -7.94 -11.05
C GLY A 198 -2.95 -8.87 -9.98
N THR A 199 -2.13 -9.78 -9.42
CA THR A 199 -2.59 -10.74 -8.38
C THR A 199 -2.87 -10.03 -7.06
N LEU A 200 -2.08 -9.00 -6.73
CA LEU A 200 -2.24 -8.17 -5.54
C LEU A 200 -2.42 -6.71 -5.96
N GLU A 201 -3.29 -6.03 -5.26
CA GLU A 201 -3.49 -4.60 -5.43
C GLU A 201 -2.32 -3.83 -4.80
N ARG A 202 -1.67 -2.96 -5.59
CA ARG A 202 -0.51 -2.20 -5.15
C ARG A 202 -0.86 -1.25 -4.00
N GLN A 203 0.01 -1.21 -2.99
CA GLN A 203 0.07 -0.16 -1.99
C GLN A 203 1.51 0.33 -1.89
N LYS A 204 1.68 1.66 -1.97
CA LYS A 204 3.00 2.29 -1.83
C LYS A 204 3.61 1.96 -0.46
N SER A 205 4.92 1.70 -0.44
CA SER A 205 5.67 1.58 0.80
C SER A 205 5.79 2.94 1.49
N ALA A 206 5.64 2.97 2.82
CA ALA A 206 5.99 4.13 3.63
C ALA A 206 7.47 4.12 4.04
N VAL A 207 8.13 2.96 3.95
CA VAL A 207 9.58 2.83 4.10
C VAL A 207 10.22 3.19 2.76
N GLU A 208 11.16 4.11 2.76
CA GLU A 208 11.87 4.55 1.57
C GLU A 208 13.00 3.58 1.22
N PHE A 209 13.03 3.12 -0.01
CA PHE A 209 14.10 2.33 -0.60
C PHE A 209 14.02 2.38 -2.13
N ASP A 210 15.17 2.27 -2.79
CA ASP A 210 15.23 2.05 -4.23
C ASP A 210 15.28 0.54 -4.52
N PHE A 211 14.25 0.05 -5.21
CA PHE A 211 14.16 -1.37 -5.54
C PHE A 211 15.25 -1.83 -6.50
N TYR A 212 15.71 -0.96 -7.40
CA TYR A 212 16.79 -1.30 -8.34
C TYR A 212 18.13 -1.43 -7.62
N GLU A 213 18.45 -0.52 -6.68
CA GLU A 213 19.64 -0.63 -5.82
C GLU A 213 19.62 -1.90 -4.99
N LEU A 214 18.47 -2.23 -4.40
CA LEU A 214 18.30 -3.49 -3.66
C LEU A 214 18.52 -4.71 -4.55
N THR A 215 18.01 -4.68 -5.78
CA THR A 215 18.18 -5.78 -6.73
C THR A 215 19.64 -5.93 -7.15
N GLU A 216 20.35 -4.83 -7.37
CA GLU A 216 21.80 -4.88 -7.65
C GLU A 216 22.61 -5.40 -6.47
N LYS A 217 22.23 -5.06 -5.24
CA LYS A 217 22.89 -5.54 -4.03
C LYS A 217 22.69 -7.05 -3.84
N TRP A 218 21.45 -7.54 -3.92
CA TRP A 218 21.13 -8.92 -3.57
C TRP A 218 21.20 -9.90 -4.75
N MET A 219 20.99 -9.41 -5.96
CA MET A 219 21.06 -10.20 -7.22
C MET A 219 21.97 -9.53 -8.24
N PRO A 220 23.27 -9.36 -7.97
CA PRO A 220 24.18 -8.68 -8.89
C PRO A 220 24.25 -9.39 -10.24
N SER A 221 24.23 -8.61 -11.32
CA SER A 221 24.36 -9.14 -12.67
C SER A 221 25.71 -9.86 -12.84
N LYS A 222 25.77 -10.87 -13.74
CA LYS A 222 27.01 -11.63 -14.00
C LYS A 222 28.19 -10.72 -14.36
N LYS A 223 27.98 -9.60 -15.06
CA LYS A 223 29.03 -8.65 -15.43
C LYS A 223 29.68 -7.96 -14.21
N LYS A 224 28.92 -7.62 -13.18
CA LYS A 224 29.48 -7.02 -11.94
C LYS A 224 30.22 -8.05 -11.07
N LYS A 225 29.77 -9.32 -11.06
CA LYS A 225 30.49 -10.38 -10.30
C LYS A 225 31.90 -10.60 -10.81
N THR A 226 32.14 -10.51 -12.13
CA THR A 226 33.46 -10.67 -12.73
C THR A 226 34.37 -9.47 -12.46
N ALA A 227 33.83 -8.24 -12.47
CA ALA A 227 34.60 -7.03 -12.18
C ALA A 227 35.09 -7.00 -10.72
N ASN A 228 34.24 -7.37 -9.75
CA ASN A 228 34.61 -7.43 -8.34
C ASN A 228 35.55 -8.60 -7.99
N ALA A 229 35.59 -9.68 -8.82
CA ALA A 229 36.50 -10.79 -8.64
C ALA A 229 37.92 -10.51 -9.20
N ILE A 230 38.07 -9.49 -10.06
CA ILE A 230 39.36 -9.07 -10.66
C ILE A 230 40.02 -7.96 -9.84
N SER A 231 39.26 -7.27 -8.96
CA SER A 231 39.75 -6.16 -8.12
C SER A 231 40.15 -6.59 -6.68
N ASN A 232 40.09 -7.87 -6.35
CA ASN A 232 40.63 -8.49 -5.14
C ASN A 232 41.76 -9.46 -5.51
#